data_5f6a1e470c5f4a4732121a1733164f66
#
_entry.id   5f6a1e470c5f4a4732121a1733164f66
#
_cell.length_a   1.000
_cell.length_b   1.000
_cell.length_c   1.000
_cell.angle_alpha   90.00
_cell.angle_beta   90.00
_cell.angle_gamma   90.00
#
_symmetry.space_group_name_H-M   'P 1'
#
loop_
_entity.id
_entity.type
_entity.pdbx_description
1 polymer ?
#
loop_
_entity_poly.entity_id
_entity_poly.type
_entity_poly.pdbx_seq_one_letter_code
_entity_poly.pdbx_strand_id
1 'polypeptide(L)'
;MKVSGDHLASHKEALEYCEELINENREFVIEEKFIGQEFSLMSFCDGKNLKHMPAVQDHKRAFEDDLGPNTGGMGTYSDADHSLPFLRKEEIQKAQDINQRTAEALREEFRYGFKGVLYGGFMATKDGVKLIEYNARFGDPEAMNVLSILKTDFLDICYGITQGTLDEIC
;
A
#
# COMPACT_ATOMS: atom_id res chain seq x y z
N MET A 1 5.43 -10.79 10.21
CA MET A 1 6.56 -9.83 10.17
C MET A 1 6.94 -9.43 11.59
N LYS A 2 8.24 -9.36 11.92
CA LYS A 2 8.72 -8.78 13.18
C LYS A 2 9.50 -7.49 12.88
N VAL A 3 9.34 -6.48 13.70
CA VAL A 3 9.92 -5.14 13.50
C VAL A 3 10.83 -4.79 14.67
N SER A 4 12.02 -4.27 14.37
CA SER A 4 13.00 -3.82 15.37
C SER A 4 12.43 -2.67 16.20
N GLY A 5 12.60 -2.76 17.52
CA GLY A 5 12.07 -1.79 18.49
C GLY A 5 10.62 -2.05 18.92
N ASP A 6 9.83 -2.80 18.12
CA ASP A 6 8.45 -3.17 18.45
C ASP A 6 8.35 -4.63 18.91
N HIS A 7 9.01 -5.54 18.17
CA HIS A 7 8.94 -6.98 18.39
C HIS A 7 10.30 -7.61 18.73
N LEU A 8 11.39 -6.92 18.41
CA LEU A 8 12.77 -7.35 18.63
C LEU A 8 13.51 -6.21 19.34
N ALA A 9 13.87 -6.41 20.59
CA ALA A 9 14.50 -5.39 21.42
C ALA A 9 16.01 -5.22 21.16
N SER A 10 16.64 -6.18 20.48
CA SER A 10 18.08 -6.16 20.23
C SER A 10 18.47 -6.88 18.94
N HIS A 11 19.66 -6.60 18.41
CA HIS A 11 20.25 -7.36 17.33
C HIS A 11 20.41 -8.85 17.65
N LYS A 12 20.68 -9.17 18.93
CA LYS A 12 20.81 -10.56 19.38
C LYS A 12 19.49 -11.31 19.19
N GLU A 13 18.38 -10.74 19.64
CA GLU A 13 17.04 -11.34 19.42
C GLU A 13 16.68 -11.46 17.94
N ALA A 14 17.10 -10.47 17.13
CA ALA A 14 16.88 -10.55 15.70
C ALA A 14 17.65 -11.72 15.05
N LEU A 15 18.91 -11.94 15.46
CA LEU A 15 19.70 -13.08 15.00
C LEU A 15 19.11 -14.41 15.46
N GLU A 16 18.75 -14.53 16.74
CA GLU A 16 18.12 -15.73 17.29
C GLU A 16 16.83 -16.07 16.54
N TYR A 17 16.02 -15.06 16.20
CA TYR A 17 14.81 -15.27 15.39
C TYR A 17 15.13 -15.71 13.96
N CYS A 18 16.17 -15.16 13.33
CA CYS A 18 16.60 -15.64 12.02
C CYS A 18 17.08 -17.10 12.07
N GLU A 19 17.84 -17.47 13.09
CA GLU A 19 18.29 -18.86 13.30
C GLU A 19 17.12 -19.81 13.52
N GLU A 20 16.10 -19.40 14.28
CA GLU A 20 14.86 -20.16 14.46
C GLU A 20 14.17 -20.43 13.12
N LEU A 21 13.99 -19.39 12.28
CA LEU A 21 13.39 -19.53 10.96
C LEU A 21 14.20 -20.44 10.02
N ILE A 22 15.53 -20.36 10.06
CA ILE A 22 16.41 -21.26 9.30
C ILE A 22 16.24 -22.71 9.75
N ASN A 23 16.18 -22.95 11.04
CA ASN A 23 16.00 -24.29 11.61
C ASN A 23 14.63 -24.88 11.26
N GLU A 24 13.61 -24.02 11.11
CA GLU A 24 12.28 -24.40 10.63
C GLU A 24 12.20 -24.56 9.09
N ASN A 25 13.32 -24.37 8.38
CA ASN A 25 13.41 -24.37 6.91
C ASN A 25 12.46 -23.37 6.26
N ARG A 26 12.32 -22.18 6.86
CA ARG A 26 11.49 -21.06 6.36
C ARG A 26 12.35 -20.02 5.67
N GLU A 27 11.88 -19.55 4.54
CA GLU A 27 12.46 -18.39 3.86
C GLU A 27 12.02 -17.09 4.53
N PHE A 28 12.90 -16.10 4.58
CA PHE A 28 12.61 -14.78 5.11
C PHE A 28 13.44 -13.71 4.42
N VAL A 29 13.00 -12.45 4.54
CA VAL A 29 13.67 -11.27 4.03
C VAL A 29 14.01 -10.36 5.21
N ILE A 30 15.18 -9.73 5.17
CA ILE A 30 15.59 -8.69 6.11
C ILE A 30 15.56 -7.37 5.34
N GLU A 31 14.75 -6.44 5.82
CA GLU A 31 14.55 -5.15 5.19
C GLU A 31 14.89 -4.00 6.13
N GLU A 32 15.22 -2.85 5.56
CA GLU A 32 15.38 -1.61 6.30
C GLU A 32 14.06 -1.21 6.96
N LYS A 33 14.11 -0.86 8.26
CA LYS A 33 12.97 -0.24 8.94
C LYS A 33 12.87 1.24 8.55
N PHE A 34 11.84 1.60 7.83
CA PHE A 34 11.53 3.00 7.57
C PHE A 34 10.87 3.65 8.79
N ILE A 35 11.17 4.93 8.99
CA ILE A 35 10.58 5.78 10.04
C ILE A 35 9.87 6.94 9.37
N GLY A 36 8.58 7.08 9.63
CA GLY A 36 7.74 8.11 9.01
C GLY A 36 6.27 7.86 9.27
N GLN A 37 5.42 8.50 8.47
CA GLN A 37 3.97 8.26 8.51
C GLN A 37 3.57 7.32 7.37
N GLU A 38 2.88 6.25 7.74
CA GLU A 38 2.39 5.26 6.78
C GLU A 38 1.12 5.76 6.09
N PHE A 39 1.01 5.46 4.80
CA PHE A 39 -0.21 5.66 4.02
C PHE A 39 -0.31 4.63 2.90
N SER A 40 -1.50 4.45 2.38
CA SER A 40 -1.75 3.62 1.22
C SER A 40 -2.23 4.43 0.02
N LEU A 41 -1.87 3.96 -1.17
CA LEU A 41 -2.37 4.46 -2.44
C LEU A 41 -2.77 3.29 -3.31
N MET A 42 -4.07 3.05 -3.38
CA MET A 42 -4.63 2.03 -4.26
C MET A 42 -4.83 2.57 -5.68
N SER A 43 -4.77 1.68 -6.66
CA SER A 43 -5.00 2.01 -8.06
C SER A 43 -5.76 0.89 -8.74
N PHE A 44 -6.75 1.23 -9.56
CA PHE A 44 -7.29 0.31 -10.55
C PHE A 44 -6.29 0.15 -11.69
N CYS A 45 -6.07 -1.08 -12.13
CA CYS A 45 -5.15 -1.40 -13.20
C CYS A 45 -5.80 -2.35 -14.21
N ASP A 46 -5.73 -2.03 -15.50
CA ASP A 46 -6.30 -2.84 -16.60
C ASP A 46 -5.24 -3.61 -17.41
N GLY A 47 -4.01 -3.63 -16.92
CA GLY A 47 -2.86 -4.22 -17.60
C GLY A 47 -2.02 -3.21 -18.40
N LYS A 48 -2.54 -1.99 -18.63
CA LYS A 48 -1.86 -0.90 -19.36
C LYS A 48 -1.94 0.41 -18.60
N ASN A 49 -3.15 0.75 -18.14
CA ASN A 49 -3.49 2.03 -17.55
C ASN A 49 -3.74 1.88 -16.03
N LEU A 50 -3.40 2.91 -15.28
CA LEU A 50 -3.73 3.04 -13.87
C LEU A 50 -4.65 4.22 -13.64
N LYS A 51 -5.64 4.03 -12.78
CA LYS A 51 -6.44 5.11 -12.19
C LYS A 51 -6.25 5.06 -10.69
N HIS A 52 -5.60 6.09 -10.16
CA HIS A 52 -5.29 6.18 -8.74
C HIS A 52 -6.52 6.57 -7.93
N MET A 53 -6.69 5.93 -6.79
CA MET A 53 -7.67 6.29 -5.77
C MET A 53 -7.09 7.37 -4.85
N PRO A 54 -7.89 8.02 -3.99
CA PRO A 54 -7.39 8.88 -2.92
C PRO A 54 -6.33 8.18 -2.07
N ALA A 55 -5.37 8.97 -1.56
CA ALA A 55 -4.46 8.48 -0.53
C ALA A 55 -5.24 8.25 0.77
N VAL A 56 -4.95 7.17 1.46
CA VAL A 56 -5.65 6.76 2.68
C VAL A 56 -4.64 6.51 3.78
N GLN A 57 -4.93 6.97 4.99
CA GLN A 57 -4.22 6.54 6.19
C GLN A 57 -5.09 5.56 6.99
N ASP A 58 -4.51 4.42 7.33
CA ASP A 58 -5.07 3.43 8.24
C ASP A 58 -4.47 3.59 9.63
N HIS A 59 -5.32 3.54 10.65
CA HIS A 59 -4.92 3.54 12.07
C HIS A 59 -4.82 2.11 12.56
N LYS A 60 -3.61 1.59 12.64
CA LYS A 60 -3.34 0.17 12.97
C LYS A 60 -3.17 -0.09 14.45
N ARG A 61 -2.90 0.93 15.27
CA ARG A 61 -2.67 0.75 16.69
C ARG A 61 -3.97 0.76 17.47
N ALA A 62 -4.04 -0.07 18.51
CA ALA A 62 -5.27 -0.29 19.28
C ALA A 62 -5.66 0.89 20.19
N PHE A 63 -4.70 1.76 20.57
CA PHE A 63 -4.92 2.84 21.52
C PHE A 63 -4.62 4.20 20.88
N GLU A 64 -5.09 5.27 21.55
CA GLU A 64 -4.80 6.66 21.15
C GLU A 64 -3.31 6.93 21.04
N ASP A 65 -2.95 8.02 20.33
CA ASP A 65 -1.55 8.44 20.10
C ASP A 65 -0.68 7.38 19.40
N ASP A 66 -1.27 6.55 18.55
CA ASP A 66 -0.59 5.47 17.83
C ASP A 66 0.13 4.48 18.76
N LEU A 67 -0.50 4.17 19.89
CA LEU A 67 0.02 3.29 20.92
C LEU A 67 -0.65 1.91 20.91
N GLY A 68 -0.01 0.96 21.61
CA GLY A 68 -0.53 -0.39 21.83
C GLY A 68 -0.17 -1.36 20.70
N PRO A 69 -0.76 -2.56 20.71
CA PRO A 69 -0.49 -3.59 19.72
C PRO A 69 -1.01 -3.18 18.35
N ASN A 70 -0.35 -3.68 17.31
CA ASN A 70 -0.84 -3.57 15.95
C ASN A 70 -2.11 -4.42 15.76
N THR A 71 -3.07 -3.88 15.03
CA THR A 71 -4.35 -4.53 14.69
C THR A 71 -4.48 -4.69 13.18
N GLY A 72 -5.59 -5.27 12.72
CA GLY A 72 -5.91 -5.32 11.29
C GLY A 72 -6.36 -3.97 10.70
N GLY A 73 -6.55 -2.95 11.54
CA GLY A 73 -7.02 -1.60 11.18
C GLY A 73 -8.18 -1.17 12.08
N MET A 74 -8.06 0.01 12.68
CA MET A 74 -9.08 0.60 13.57
C MET A 74 -9.99 1.60 12.86
N GLY A 75 -9.66 1.92 11.60
CA GLY A 75 -10.39 2.87 10.77
C GLY A 75 -9.44 3.64 9.86
N THR A 76 -10.01 4.23 8.82
CA THR A 76 -9.26 4.96 7.80
C THR A 76 -9.86 6.32 7.52
N TYR A 77 -9.04 7.21 6.97
CA TYR A 77 -9.52 8.49 6.47
C TYR A 77 -8.73 8.93 5.23
N SER A 78 -9.36 9.80 4.45
CA SER A 78 -8.75 10.69 3.46
C SER A 78 -9.27 12.10 3.71
N ASP A 79 -8.49 13.13 3.38
CA ASP A 79 -8.96 14.50 3.49
C ASP A 79 -9.94 14.86 2.35
N ALA A 80 -10.62 15.99 2.49
CA ALA A 80 -11.63 16.45 1.54
C ALA A 80 -11.10 16.70 0.13
N ASP A 81 -9.79 16.97 -0.01
CA ASP A 81 -9.09 17.15 -1.29
C ASP A 81 -8.48 15.84 -1.83
N HIS A 82 -8.86 14.69 -1.27
CA HIS A 82 -8.36 13.35 -1.60
C HIS A 82 -6.87 13.14 -1.27
N SER A 83 -6.30 13.99 -0.45
CA SER A 83 -4.93 13.86 0.08
C SER A 83 -4.94 13.40 1.55
N LEU A 84 -3.81 13.59 2.21
CA LEU A 84 -3.66 13.43 3.65
C LEU A 84 -2.93 14.67 4.20
N PRO A 85 -3.28 15.18 5.40
CA PRO A 85 -2.77 16.44 5.93
C PRO A 85 -1.25 16.53 6.07
N PHE A 86 -0.60 15.38 6.21
CA PHE A 86 0.86 15.28 6.34
C PHE A 86 1.58 15.06 5.02
N LEU A 87 0.87 14.83 3.89
CA LEU A 87 1.46 14.60 2.59
C LEU A 87 1.49 15.87 1.76
N ARG A 88 2.63 16.13 1.16
CA ARG A 88 2.77 17.14 0.10
C ARG A 88 2.33 16.55 -1.25
N LYS A 89 1.93 17.40 -2.18
CA LYS A 89 1.51 16.96 -3.53
C LYS A 89 2.60 16.16 -4.25
N GLU A 90 3.85 16.54 -4.06
CA GLU A 90 5.01 15.87 -4.66
C GLU A 90 5.19 14.44 -4.10
N GLU A 91 4.78 14.21 -2.86
CA GLU A 91 4.86 12.88 -2.23
C GLU A 91 3.76 11.96 -2.76
N ILE A 92 2.55 12.49 -2.96
CA ILE A 92 1.48 11.75 -3.62
C ILE A 92 1.87 11.40 -5.06
N GLN A 93 2.38 12.39 -5.81
CA GLN A 93 2.86 12.15 -7.18
C GLN A 93 3.95 11.09 -7.21
N LYS A 94 4.87 11.11 -6.25
CA LYS A 94 5.93 10.11 -6.15
C LYS A 94 5.37 8.70 -5.92
N ALA A 95 4.36 8.56 -5.07
CA ALA A 95 3.68 7.27 -4.86
C ALA A 95 2.97 6.79 -6.13
N GLN A 96 2.30 7.71 -6.85
CA GLN A 96 1.68 7.41 -8.14
C GLN A 96 2.72 6.95 -9.17
N ASP A 97 3.86 7.65 -9.28
CA ASP A 97 4.95 7.27 -10.18
C ASP A 97 5.53 5.89 -9.86
N ILE A 98 5.61 5.53 -8.56
CA ILE A 98 6.07 4.21 -8.13
C ILE A 98 5.06 3.14 -8.57
N ASN A 99 3.75 3.36 -8.34
CA ASN A 99 2.70 2.45 -8.81
C ASN A 99 2.72 2.29 -10.34
N GLN A 100 2.88 3.39 -11.07
CA GLN A 100 2.95 3.38 -12.54
C GLN A 100 4.13 2.53 -13.02
N ARG A 101 5.32 2.78 -12.51
CA ARG A 101 6.53 2.01 -12.87
C ARG A 101 6.41 0.52 -12.52
N THR A 102 5.76 0.20 -11.41
CA THR A 102 5.51 -1.19 -11.03
C THR A 102 4.56 -1.87 -12.01
N ALA A 103 3.47 -1.20 -12.40
CA ALA A 103 2.55 -1.74 -13.40
C ALA A 103 3.22 -1.91 -14.78
N GLU A 104 4.10 -0.99 -15.16
CA GLU A 104 4.90 -1.10 -16.39
C GLU A 104 5.84 -2.31 -16.34
N ALA A 105 6.58 -2.50 -15.23
CA ALA A 105 7.44 -3.65 -15.04
C ALA A 105 6.67 -4.97 -15.07
N LEU A 106 5.49 -5.02 -14.44
CA LEU A 106 4.62 -6.19 -14.49
C LEU A 106 4.12 -6.48 -15.91
N ARG A 107 3.89 -5.45 -16.73
CA ARG A 107 3.51 -5.63 -18.13
C ARG A 107 4.68 -6.13 -19.01
N GLU A 108 5.90 -5.72 -18.71
CA GLU A 108 7.09 -6.22 -19.40
C GLU A 108 7.37 -7.68 -19.07
N GLU A 109 7.19 -8.07 -17.80
CA GLU A 109 7.43 -9.42 -17.32
C GLU A 109 6.29 -10.39 -17.72
N PHE A 110 5.04 -9.92 -17.65
CA PHE A 110 3.84 -10.74 -17.88
C PHE A 110 3.06 -10.22 -19.09
N ARG A 111 2.80 -11.09 -20.05
CA ARG A 111 2.17 -10.77 -21.34
C ARG A 111 0.92 -9.88 -21.26
N TYR A 112 0.12 -10.00 -20.21
CA TYR A 112 -1.16 -9.29 -20.05
C TYR A 112 -1.09 -8.17 -19.01
N GLY A 113 0.06 -7.97 -18.38
CA GLY A 113 0.20 -7.08 -17.25
C GLY A 113 -0.64 -7.51 -16.05
N PHE A 114 -0.73 -6.65 -15.04
CA PHE A 114 -1.59 -6.84 -13.88
C PHE A 114 -2.97 -6.23 -14.13
N LYS A 115 -4.04 -6.97 -13.83
CA LYS A 115 -5.42 -6.48 -13.91
C LYS A 115 -6.09 -6.64 -12.55
N GLY A 116 -6.62 -5.55 -12.00
CA GLY A 116 -7.27 -5.54 -10.70
C GLY A 116 -6.93 -4.31 -9.87
N VAL A 117 -6.89 -4.48 -8.55
CA VAL A 117 -6.52 -3.43 -7.61
C VAL A 117 -5.08 -3.63 -7.16
N LEU A 118 -4.24 -2.67 -7.50
CA LEU A 118 -2.86 -2.57 -7.03
C LEU A 118 -2.86 -1.69 -5.78
N TYR A 119 -2.61 -2.28 -4.62
CA TYR A 119 -2.48 -1.59 -3.36
C TYR A 119 -1.01 -1.36 -3.06
N GLY A 120 -0.55 -0.12 -3.09
CA GLY A 120 0.78 0.27 -2.62
C GLY A 120 0.73 0.78 -1.19
N GLY A 121 1.45 0.13 -0.29
CA GLY A 121 1.72 0.61 1.06
C GLY A 121 3.00 1.44 1.07
N PHE A 122 2.93 2.66 1.57
CA PHE A 122 4.03 3.63 1.52
C PHE A 122 4.33 4.21 2.90
N MET A 123 5.56 4.69 3.03
CA MET A 123 6.02 5.46 4.19
C MET A 123 6.51 6.83 3.72
N ALA A 124 5.91 7.90 4.24
CA ALA A 124 6.43 9.26 4.09
C ALA A 124 7.55 9.47 5.12
N THR A 125 8.79 9.40 4.66
CA THR A 125 9.99 9.56 5.48
C THR A 125 10.62 10.94 5.30
N LYS A 126 11.58 11.30 6.15
CA LYS A 126 12.38 12.52 5.97
C LYS A 126 13.16 12.56 4.64
N ASP A 127 13.46 11.39 4.07
CA ASP A 127 14.22 11.24 2.82
C ASP A 127 13.29 11.00 1.61
N GLY A 128 11.99 11.23 1.77
CA GLY A 128 10.96 11.08 0.75
C GLY A 128 10.11 9.81 0.91
N VAL A 129 9.26 9.57 -0.08
CA VAL A 129 8.33 8.43 -0.06
C VAL A 129 9.07 7.13 -0.38
N LYS A 130 8.83 6.14 0.45
CA LYS A 130 9.34 4.77 0.30
C LYS A 130 8.18 3.79 0.15
N LEU A 131 8.33 2.83 -0.74
CA LEU A 131 7.41 1.71 -0.85
C LEU A 131 7.71 0.69 0.26
N ILE A 132 6.69 0.23 0.96
CA ILE A 132 6.77 -0.84 1.97
C ILE A 132 6.44 -2.18 1.31
N GLU A 133 5.23 -2.28 0.74
CA GLU A 133 4.75 -3.52 0.13
C GLU A 133 3.68 -3.26 -0.92
N TYR A 134 3.42 -4.29 -1.73
CA TYR A 134 2.25 -4.35 -2.60
C TYR A 134 1.31 -5.47 -2.16
N ASN A 135 0.00 -5.18 -2.29
CA ASN A 135 -1.04 -6.19 -2.25
C ASN A 135 -1.86 -6.15 -3.55
N ALA A 136 -2.29 -7.32 -4.02
CA ALA A 136 -3.07 -7.46 -5.26
C ALA A 136 -4.58 -7.52 -4.98
N ARG A 137 -5.06 -6.63 -4.11
CA ARG A 137 -6.44 -6.56 -3.63
C ARG A 137 -6.73 -5.21 -3.01
N PHE A 138 -8.01 -4.95 -2.72
CA PHE A 138 -8.37 -3.83 -1.85
C PHE A 138 -7.76 -3.96 -0.47
N GLY A 139 -7.41 -2.83 0.14
CA GLY A 139 -7.11 -2.75 1.56
C GLY A 139 -8.37 -2.92 2.40
N ASP A 140 -8.23 -3.46 3.58
CA ASP A 140 -9.25 -3.52 4.61
C ASP A 140 -8.64 -2.91 5.88
N PRO A 141 -9.13 -1.73 6.34
CA PRO A 141 -10.43 -1.09 6.04
C PRO A 141 -10.44 -0.03 4.91
N GLU A 142 -9.38 0.22 4.18
CA GLU A 142 -9.28 1.32 3.19
C GLU A 142 -10.34 1.26 2.09
N ALA A 143 -10.80 0.05 1.70
CA ALA A 143 -11.86 -0.11 0.72
C ALA A 143 -13.15 0.61 1.11
N MET A 144 -13.52 0.57 2.39
CA MET A 144 -14.71 1.25 2.89
C MET A 144 -14.61 2.77 2.71
N ASN A 145 -13.42 3.33 2.87
CA ASN A 145 -13.19 4.75 2.63
C ASN A 145 -13.35 5.09 1.13
N VAL A 146 -12.54 4.49 0.27
CA VAL A 146 -12.47 4.89 -1.15
C VAL A 146 -13.74 4.56 -1.93
N LEU A 147 -14.40 3.44 -1.63
CA LEU A 147 -15.63 3.05 -2.32
C LEU A 147 -16.82 3.94 -1.91
N SER A 148 -16.86 4.48 -0.68
CA SER A 148 -17.92 5.36 -0.23
C SER A 148 -17.94 6.72 -0.95
N ILE A 149 -16.80 7.15 -1.48
CA ILE A 149 -16.66 8.42 -2.23
C ILE A 149 -16.52 8.21 -3.74
N LEU A 150 -16.58 6.97 -4.22
CA LEU A 150 -16.54 6.64 -5.62
C LEU A 150 -17.79 7.16 -6.34
N LYS A 151 -17.60 7.91 -7.42
CA LYS A 151 -18.72 8.48 -8.23
C LYS A 151 -19.05 7.63 -9.46
N THR A 152 -18.03 6.96 -10.01
CA THR A 152 -18.18 6.10 -11.18
C THR A 152 -18.81 4.77 -10.76
N ASP A 153 -19.69 4.23 -11.58
CA ASP A 153 -20.26 2.90 -11.33
C ASP A 153 -19.15 1.85 -11.23
N PHE A 154 -19.18 1.07 -10.16
CA PHE A 154 -18.14 0.08 -9.90
C PHE A 154 -18.11 -1.06 -10.93
N LEU A 155 -19.27 -1.41 -11.51
CA LEU A 155 -19.34 -2.41 -12.58
C LEU A 155 -18.69 -1.91 -13.86
N ASP A 156 -18.83 -0.61 -14.17
CA ASP A 156 -18.15 -0.01 -15.34
C ASP A 156 -16.63 -0.06 -15.16
N ILE A 157 -16.14 0.20 -13.95
CA ILE A 157 -14.71 0.06 -13.61
C ILE A 157 -14.25 -1.39 -13.79
N CYS A 158 -14.99 -2.35 -13.24
CA CYS A 158 -14.67 -3.77 -13.38
C CYS A 158 -14.64 -4.20 -14.85
N TYR A 159 -15.59 -3.72 -15.64
CA TYR A 159 -15.64 -3.98 -17.07
C TYR A 159 -14.43 -3.36 -17.79
N GLY A 160 -14.12 -2.10 -17.51
CA GLY A 160 -12.94 -1.40 -18.05
C GLY A 160 -11.63 -2.13 -17.73
N ILE A 161 -11.47 -2.63 -16.49
CA ILE A 161 -10.31 -3.42 -16.09
C ILE A 161 -10.19 -4.69 -16.95
N THR A 162 -11.30 -5.41 -17.15
CA THR A 162 -11.27 -6.66 -17.93
C THR A 162 -11.01 -6.42 -19.41
N GLN A 163 -11.58 -5.37 -19.98
CA GLN A 163 -11.45 -5.03 -21.41
C GLN A 163 -10.16 -4.26 -21.73
N GLY A 164 -9.49 -3.67 -20.75
CA GLY A 164 -8.30 -2.82 -20.96
C GLY A 164 -8.65 -1.43 -21.49
N THR A 165 -9.78 -0.88 -21.04
CA THR A 165 -10.34 0.42 -21.44
C THR A 165 -10.55 1.36 -20.25
N LEU A 166 -9.76 1.19 -19.20
CA LEU A 166 -9.89 1.96 -17.95
C LEU A 166 -9.64 3.46 -18.16
N ASP A 167 -8.87 3.83 -19.16
CA ASP A 167 -8.62 5.22 -19.56
C ASP A 167 -9.83 5.92 -20.19
N GLU A 168 -10.81 5.18 -20.71
CA GLU A 168 -12.05 5.69 -21.29
C GLU A 168 -13.12 5.96 -20.21
N ILE A 169 -12.87 5.53 -18.97
CA ILE A 169 -13.80 5.68 -17.84
C ILE A 169 -13.44 6.95 -17.06
N CYS A 170 -14.41 7.86 -16.89
CA CYS A 170 -14.26 9.12 -16.15
C CYS A 170 -14.52 8.98 -14.65
#